data_ba2b16f1a7816b5c823d61545148d4d3
#
_entry.id   ba2b16f1a7816b5c823d61545148d4d3
#
_cell.length_a   1.000
_cell.length_b   1.000
_cell.length_c   1.000
_cell.angle_alpha   90.00
_cell.angle_beta   90.00
_cell.angle_gamma   90.00
#
_symmetry.space_group_name_H-M   'P 1'
#
loop_
_entity.id
_entity.type
_entity.pdbx_description
1 polymer ?
#
loop_
_entity_poly.entity_id
_entity_poly.type
_entity_poly.pdbx_seq_one_letter_code
_entity_poly.pdbx_strand_id
1 'polypeptide(L)'
;MARPKATPEQRAEVRRSIQRAAMELYREQGSSSISARAVAKRAGVSVGTIYSYFGDLAGLGQSLWEGRVARQEDAFRDVAAAHGDPVARIEALLRAYLTFGIEQHELYRSALMFVRPRGLDKPDSQPVSDFAFPTLLTAAIAQGQAAGDVIDGDPETLAQMLWSGVHGALALPINLDRVELKPTAEMVEQTVAGLMRMVRR
;
A
#
# COMPACT_ATOMS: atom_id res chain seq x y z
N MET A 1 24.97 39.22 -1.98
CA MET A 1 25.28 38.18 -1.00
C MET A 1 24.44 36.94 -1.31
N ALA A 2 25.04 35.77 -1.55
CA ALA A 2 24.32 34.51 -1.78
C ALA A 2 23.71 34.05 -0.45
N ARG A 3 22.43 33.68 -0.48
CA ARG A 3 21.72 33.15 0.69
C ARG A 3 22.42 31.84 1.16
N PRO A 4 22.73 31.67 2.45
CA PRO A 4 23.34 30.44 2.95
C PRO A 4 22.55 29.22 2.50
N LYS A 5 23.23 28.15 2.10
CA LYS A 5 22.55 26.87 1.79
C LYS A 5 21.90 26.35 3.07
N ALA A 6 20.61 25.96 2.99
CA ALA A 6 19.90 25.37 4.11
C ALA A 6 20.60 24.08 4.61
N THR A 7 20.71 23.93 5.93
CA THR A 7 21.28 22.71 6.54
C THR A 7 20.39 21.48 6.25
N PRO A 8 20.91 20.25 6.37
CA PRO A 8 20.09 19.04 6.25
C PRO A 8 18.86 19.04 7.19
N GLU A 9 19.02 19.51 8.42
CA GLU A 9 17.95 19.62 9.42
C GLU A 9 16.87 20.62 9.01
N GLN A 10 17.29 21.78 8.49
CA GLN A 10 16.36 22.79 7.96
C GLN A 10 15.60 22.26 6.75
N ARG A 11 16.27 21.50 5.87
CA ARG A 11 15.62 20.87 4.72
C ARG A 11 14.61 19.82 5.17
N ALA A 12 14.94 18.99 6.15
CA ALA A 12 14.03 17.98 6.71
C ALA A 12 12.80 18.63 7.34
N GLU A 13 12.98 19.77 8.06
CA GLU A 13 11.85 20.49 8.66
C GLU A 13 10.91 21.09 7.61
N VAL A 14 11.45 21.70 6.55
CA VAL A 14 10.64 22.19 5.43
C VAL A 14 9.89 21.04 4.76
N ARG A 15 10.53 19.87 4.54
CA ARG A 15 9.89 18.68 3.97
C ARG A 15 8.70 18.25 4.85
N ARG A 16 8.90 18.12 6.17
CA ARG A 16 7.83 17.76 7.12
C ARG A 16 6.69 18.77 7.15
N SER A 17 6.99 20.07 7.10
CA SER A 17 5.99 21.14 7.05
C SER A 17 5.09 21.03 5.82
N ILE A 18 5.69 20.77 4.64
CA ILE A 18 4.93 20.55 3.39
C ILE A 18 4.06 19.30 3.47
N GLN A 19 4.60 18.18 3.96
CA GLN A 19 3.85 16.94 4.15
C GLN A 19 2.66 17.13 5.12
N ARG A 20 2.86 17.85 6.22
CA ARG A 20 1.80 18.17 7.19
C ARG A 20 0.69 18.99 6.53
N ALA A 21 1.03 20.05 5.82
CA ALA A 21 0.08 20.89 5.10
C ALA A 21 -0.74 20.10 4.06
N ALA A 22 -0.09 19.21 3.31
CA ALA A 22 -0.77 18.34 2.35
C ALA A 22 -1.72 17.34 3.03
N MET A 23 -1.31 16.75 4.15
CA MET A 23 -2.14 15.82 4.92
C MET A 23 -3.35 16.52 5.57
N GLU A 24 -3.21 17.76 6.03
CA GLU A 24 -4.32 18.56 6.56
C GLU A 24 -5.35 18.85 5.47
N LEU A 25 -4.89 19.29 4.28
CA LEU A 25 -5.79 19.49 3.13
C LEU A 25 -6.52 18.20 2.73
N TYR A 26 -5.81 17.08 2.72
CA TYR A 26 -6.39 15.79 2.43
C TYR A 26 -7.52 15.42 3.41
N ARG A 27 -7.28 15.61 4.71
CA ARG A 27 -8.28 15.33 5.76
C ARG A 27 -9.49 16.23 5.71
N GLU A 28 -9.29 17.53 5.39
CA GLU A 28 -10.36 18.52 5.33
C GLU A 28 -11.26 18.36 4.10
N GLN A 29 -10.70 18.02 2.96
CA GLN A 29 -11.38 18.19 1.66
C GLN A 29 -11.21 16.99 0.71
N GLY A 30 -10.50 15.94 1.13
CA GLY A 30 -10.22 14.76 0.32
C GLY A 30 -9.09 14.96 -0.71
N SER A 31 -8.83 13.91 -1.50
CA SER A 31 -7.70 13.87 -2.46
C SER A 31 -7.79 14.92 -3.58
N SER A 32 -9.00 15.32 -3.98
CA SER A 32 -9.22 16.30 -5.05
C SER A 32 -8.75 17.70 -4.70
N SER A 33 -8.59 18.02 -3.41
CA SER A 33 -8.15 19.34 -2.92
C SER A 33 -6.62 19.51 -2.96
N ILE A 34 -5.87 18.43 -3.13
CA ILE A 34 -4.39 18.49 -3.14
C ILE A 34 -3.92 19.04 -4.48
N SER A 35 -3.46 20.28 -4.45
CA SER A 35 -2.73 20.90 -5.56
C SER A 35 -1.45 21.55 -5.04
N ALA A 36 -0.43 21.65 -5.89
CA ALA A 36 0.83 22.27 -5.50
C ALA A 36 0.64 23.71 -4.97
N ARG A 37 -0.33 24.45 -5.53
CA ARG A 37 -0.67 25.82 -5.09
C ARG A 37 -1.34 25.82 -3.71
N ALA A 38 -2.31 24.93 -3.46
CA ALA A 38 -2.99 24.85 -2.18
C ALA A 38 -2.02 24.43 -1.06
N VAL A 39 -1.19 23.43 -1.31
CA VAL A 39 -0.16 22.96 -0.36
C VAL A 39 0.87 24.04 -0.10
N ALA A 40 1.39 24.70 -1.14
CA ALA A 40 2.36 25.79 -1.00
C ALA A 40 1.81 26.95 -0.13
N LYS A 41 0.56 27.36 -0.40
CA LYS A 41 -0.14 28.37 0.40
C LYS A 41 -0.29 27.96 1.87
N ARG A 42 -0.70 26.73 2.14
CA ARG A 42 -0.89 26.18 3.49
C ARG A 42 0.44 26.05 4.25
N ALA A 43 1.49 25.58 3.56
CA ALA A 43 2.82 25.41 4.14
C ALA A 43 3.65 26.71 4.24
N GLY A 44 3.18 27.81 3.69
CA GLY A 44 3.91 29.09 3.67
C GLY A 44 5.18 29.05 2.79
N VAL A 45 5.17 28.26 1.72
CA VAL A 45 6.32 28.14 0.79
C VAL A 45 5.93 28.46 -0.65
N SER A 46 6.91 28.56 -1.56
CA SER A 46 6.63 28.69 -2.98
C SER A 46 6.25 27.35 -3.63
N VAL A 47 5.51 27.39 -4.74
CA VAL A 47 5.23 26.18 -5.55
C VAL A 47 6.54 25.55 -6.05
N GLY A 48 7.54 26.36 -6.43
CA GLY A 48 8.87 25.88 -6.80
C GLY A 48 9.57 25.12 -5.67
N THR A 49 9.31 25.50 -4.41
CA THR A 49 9.82 24.76 -3.25
C THR A 49 9.20 23.36 -3.20
N ILE A 50 7.87 23.22 -3.44
CA ILE A 50 7.23 21.90 -3.49
C ILE A 50 7.96 21.00 -4.50
N TYR A 51 8.13 21.47 -5.72
CA TYR A 51 8.78 20.69 -6.78
C TYR A 51 10.26 20.39 -6.49
N SER A 52 10.98 21.29 -5.83
CA SER A 52 12.38 21.05 -5.46
C SER A 52 12.56 19.95 -4.39
N TYR A 53 11.54 19.70 -3.56
CA TYR A 53 11.57 18.70 -2.49
C TYR A 53 10.97 17.34 -2.90
N PHE A 54 10.02 17.33 -3.82
CA PHE A 54 9.20 16.14 -4.13
C PHE A 54 9.18 15.78 -5.62
N GLY A 55 9.83 16.58 -6.47
CA GLY A 55 9.81 16.39 -7.92
C GLY A 55 8.50 16.86 -8.55
N ASP A 56 7.40 16.24 -8.16
CA ASP A 56 6.05 16.57 -8.62
C ASP A 56 5.00 16.39 -7.50
N LEU A 57 3.73 16.57 -7.85
CA LEU A 57 2.62 16.37 -6.91
C LEU A 57 2.42 14.90 -6.55
N ALA A 58 2.74 13.98 -7.46
CA ALA A 58 2.65 12.55 -7.21
C ALA A 58 3.70 12.11 -6.19
N GLY A 59 4.95 12.60 -6.32
CA GLY A 59 6.03 12.37 -5.35
C GLY A 59 5.71 12.95 -3.97
N LEU A 60 5.05 14.12 -3.90
CA LEU A 60 4.53 14.62 -2.63
C LEU A 60 3.48 13.65 -2.07
N GLY A 61 2.49 13.25 -2.87
CA GLY A 61 1.46 12.28 -2.46
C GLY A 61 2.06 10.98 -1.93
N GLN A 62 2.99 10.39 -2.66
CA GLN A 62 3.70 9.17 -2.24
C GLN A 62 4.41 9.38 -0.89
N SER A 63 5.11 10.50 -0.72
CA SER A 63 5.85 10.80 0.51
C SER A 63 4.98 10.93 1.77
N LEU A 64 3.69 11.19 1.63
CA LEU A 64 2.76 11.27 2.78
C LEU A 64 2.53 9.90 3.44
N TRP A 65 2.71 8.83 2.68
CA TRP A 65 2.40 7.48 3.11
C TRP A 65 3.64 6.61 3.33
N GLU A 66 4.83 7.01 2.86
CA GLU A 66 6.08 6.24 2.93
C GLU A 66 6.34 5.59 4.30
N GLY A 67 6.31 6.35 5.38
CA GLY A 67 6.56 5.81 6.72
C GLY A 67 5.44 4.90 7.26
N ARG A 68 4.22 5.04 6.76
CA ARG A 68 3.09 4.15 7.12
C ARG A 68 3.13 2.87 6.31
N VAL A 69 3.46 2.97 5.03
CA VAL A 69 3.67 1.81 4.15
C VAL A 69 4.83 0.97 4.68
N ALA A 70 5.97 1.57 5.02
CA ALA A 70 7.10 0.86 5.59
C ALA A 70 6.72 0.09 6.88
N ARG A 71 5.97 0.70 7.78
CA ARG A 71 5.47 -0.01 8.99
C ARG A 71 4.52 -1.16 8.66
N GLN A 72 3.70 -1.02 7.62
CA GLN A 72 2.84 -2.11 7.19
C GLN A 72 3.62 -3.25 6.56
N GLU A 73 4.66 -2.94 5.80
CA GLU A 73 5.61 -3.92 5.26
C GLU A 73 6.30 -4.70 6.39
N ASP A 74 6.74 -4.00 7.45
CA ASP A 74 7.33 -4.65 8.64
C ASP A 74 6.31 -5.54 9.35
N ALA A 75 5.06 -5.10 9.50
CA ALA A 75 4.00 -5.93 10.09
C ALA A 75 3.76 -7.23 9.31
N PHE A 76 3.83 -7.22 7.97
CA PHE A 76 3.76 -8.46 7.18
C PHE A 76 4.95 -9.37 7.42
N ARG A 77 6.18 -8.82 7.59
CA ARG A 77 7.37 -9.60 7.96
C ARG A 77 7.22 -10.26 9.31
N ASP A 78 6.69 -9.53 10.30
CA ASP A 78 6.45 -10.05 11.65
C ASP A 78 5.42 -11.19 11.62
N VAL A 79 4.32 -11.03 10.88
CA VAL A 79 3.33 -12.10 10.68
C VAL A 79 3.96 -13.33 10.04
N ALA A 80 4.77 -13.17 9.00
CA ALA A 80 5.45 -14.28 8.36
C ALA A 80 6.43 -15.00 9.29
N ALA A 81 7.17 -14.26 10.11
CA ALA A 81 8.14 -14.79 11.07
C ALA A 81 7.48 -15.56 12.23
N ALA A 82 6.25 -15.16 12.62
CA ALA A 82 5.50 -15.82 13.70
C ALA A 82 4.97 -17.22 13.33
N HIS A 83 4.97 -17.62 12.06
CA HIS A 83 4.38 -18.88 11.60
C HIS A 83 5.46 -19.76 10.94
N GLY A 84 5.82 -20.86 11.59
CA GLY A 84 6.80 -21.82 11.10
C GLY A 84 6.27 -22.70 9.95
N ASP A 85 5.01 -23.10 10.03
CA ASP A 85 4.35 -23.91 9.00
C ASP A 85 4.03 -23.05 7.77
N PRO A 86 4.44 -23.46 6.54
CA PRO A 86 4.22 -22.69 5.32
C PRO A 86 2.74 -22.42 5.00
N VAL A 87 1.87 -23.40 5.22
CA VAL A 87 0.42 -23.27 4.94
C VAL A 87 -0.23 -22.31 5.91
N ALA A 88 0.08 -22.41 7.20
CA ALA A 88 -0.38 -21.47 8.21
C ALA A 88 0.14 -20.06 7.95
N ARG A 89 1.38 -19.92 7.46
CA ARG A 89 1.97 -18.63 7.07
C ARG A 89 1.24 -18.00 5.90
N ILE A 90 0.89 -18.76 4.86
CA ILE A 90 0.07 -18.26 3.74
C ILE A 90 -1.25 -17.73 4.28
N GLU A 91 -1.98 -18.52 5.07
CA GLU A 91 -3.26 -18.11 5.63
C GLU A 91 -3.15 -16.85 6.49
N ALA A 92 -2.14 -16.79 7.37
CA ALA A 92 -1.91 -15.63 8.24
C ALA A 92 -1.59 -14.36 7.45
N LEU A 93 -0.81 -14.45 6.37
CA LEU A 93 -0.52 -13.32 5.48
C LEU A 93 -1.77 -12.82 4.76
N LEU A 94 -2.62 -13.72 4.25
CA LEU A 94 -3.89 -13.33 3.61
C LEU A 94 -4.80 -12.61 4.60
N ARG A 95 -4.93 -13.11 5.83
CA ARG A 95 -5.70 -12.46 6.91
C ARG A 95 -5.12 -11.10 7.27
N ALA A 96 -3.80 -10.99 7.43
CA ALA A 96 -3.13 -9.74 7.73
C ALA A 96 -3.36 -8.66 6.65
N TYR A 97 -3.37 -9.05 5.37
CA TYR A 97 -3.67 -8.13 4.27
C TYR A 97 -5.12 -7.62 4.33
N LEU A 98 -6.07 -8.49 4.61
CA LEU A 98 -7.48 -8.09 4.75
C LEU A 98 -7.68 -7.19 5.97
N THR A 99 -7.09 -7.52 7.11
CA THR A 99 -7.10 -6.69 8.32
C THR A 99 -6.51 -5.31 8.05
N PHE A 100 -5.37 -5.25 7.36
CA PHE A 100 -4.77 -3.98 6.94
C PHE A 100 -5.74 -3.13 6.11
N GLY A 101 -6.40 -3.70 5.11
CA GLY A 101 -7.34 -2.95 4.26
C GLY A 101 -8.57 -2.45 5.01
N ILE A 102 -9.03 -3.19 6.01
CA ILE A 102 -10.19 -2.83 6.84
C ILE A 102 -9.82 -1.77 7.89
N GLU A 103 -8.76 -2.02 8.67
CA GLU A 103 -8.38 -1.15 9.78
C GLU A 103 -7.67 0.12 9.34
N GLN A 104 -6.92 0.06 8.24
CA GLN A 104 -6.18 1.19 7.69
C GLN A 104 -6.70 1.62 6.31
N HIS A 105 -8.03 1.68 6.19
CA HIS A 105 -8.75 1.93 4.95
C HIS A 105 -8.19 3.10 4.12
N GLU A 106 -7.88 4.24 4.74
CA GLU A 106 -7.33 5.41 4.06
C GLU A 106 -5.91 5.16 3.50
N LEU A 107 -5.08 4.44 4.25
CA LEU A 107 -3.74 4.05 3.79
C LEU A 107 -3.85 3.07 2.63
N TYR A 108 -4.72 2.05 2.77
CA TYR A 108 -4.97 1.05 1.73
C TYR A 108 -5.44 1.71 0.42
N ARG A 109 -6.44 2.59 0.47
CA ARG A 109 -6.93 3.34 -0.70
C ARG A 109 -5.82 4.16 -1.35
N SER A 110 -5.05 4.88 -0.56
CA SER A 110 -4.02 5.78 -1.08
C SER A 110 -2.81 5.04 -1.65
N ALA A 111 -2.42 3.91 -1.06
CA ALA A 111 -1.25 3.15 -1.47
C ALA A 111 -1.55 2.17 -2.62
N LEU A 112 -2.72 1.53 -2.62
CA LEU A 112 -3.00 0.39 -3.50
C LEU A 112 -4.13 0.63 -4.50
N MET A 113 -4.97 1.66 -4.29
CA MET A 113 -6.10 1.97 -5.15
C MET A 113 -5.95 3.33 -5.86
N PHE A 114 -4.73 3.81 -5.97
CA PHE A 114 -4.48 5.09 -6.62
C PHE A 114 -4.79 5.02 -8.12
N VAL A 115 -5.83 5.74 -8.51
CA VAL A 115 -6.14 5.96 -9.92
C VAL A 115 -5.34 7.16 -10.40
N ARG A 116 -4.40 6.93 -11.30
CA ARG A 116 -3.57 8.00 -11.87
C ARG A 116 -4.42 8.99 -12.64
N PRO A 117 -4.35 10.30 -12.33
CA PRO A 117 -4.98 11.32 -13.15
C PRO A 117 -4.44 11.31 -14.59
N ARG A 118 -5.30 11.63 -15.55
CA ARG A 118 -4.88 11.77 -16.95
C ARG A 118 -3.84 12.88 -17.08
N GLY A 119 -2.77 12.64 -17.84
CA GLY A 119 -1.70 13.60 -18.10
C GLY A 119 -0.54 13.58 -17.09
N LEU A 120 -0.55 12.68 -16.11
CA LEU A 120 0.65 12.39 -15.33
C LEU A 120 1.43 11.24 -15.97
N ASP A 121 2.74 11.42 -16.10
CA ASP A 121 3.63 10.37 -16.60
C ASP A 121 3.56 9.13 -15.71
N LYS A 122 3.61 7.96 -16.35
CA LYS A 122 3.71 6.69 -15.63
C LYS A 122 5.11 6.62 -15.01
N PRO A 123 5.27 6.47 -13.69
CA PRO A 123 6.59 6.21 -13.11
C PRO A 123 7.12 4.88 -13.62
N ASP A 124 8.42 4.69 -13.50
CA ASP A 124 9.03 3.39 -13.75
C ASP A 124 8.32 2.31 -12.92
N SER A 125 8.08 1.16 -13.54
CA SER A 125 7.49 0.03 -12.84
C SER A 125 8.47 -0.50 -11.81
N GLN A 126 8.02 -0.64 -10.57
CA GLN A 126 8.77 -1.33 -9.53
C GLN A 126 8.53 -2.83 -9.65
N PRO A 127 9.56 -3.67 -9.52
CA PRO A 127 9.37 -5.11 -9.49
C PRO A 127 8.54 -5.53 -8.28
N VAL A 128 7.77 -6.60 -8.43
CA VAL A 128 6.92 -7.13 -7.34
C VAL A 128 7.76 -7.52 -6.11
N SER A 129 9.02 -7.90 -6.32
CA SER A 129 9.98 -8.21 -5.26
C SER A 129 10.31 -7.05 -4.31
N ASP A 130 9.99 -5.82 -4.69
CA ASP A 130 10.19 -4.65 -3.81
C ASP A 130 9.10 -4.53 -2.73
N PHE A 131 8.04 -5.35 -2.81
CA PHE A 131 6.93 -5.36 -1.86
C PHE A 131 7.00 -6.61 -0.97
N ALA A 132 6.93 -6.43 0.35
CA ALA A 132 7.06 -7.53 1.30
C ALA A 132 5.94 -8.56 1.16
N PHE A 133 4.68 -8.10 1.06
CA PHE A 133 3.55 -9.02 1.06
C PHE A 133 3.60 -10.09 -0.06
N PRO A 134 3.71 -9.75 -1.36
CA PRO A 134 3.81 -10.76 -2.40
C PRO A 134 5.08 -11.60 -2.30
N THR A 135 6.21 -11.02 -1.91
CA THR A 135 7.49 -11.73 -1.75
C THR A 135 7.40 -12.79 -0.64
N LEU A 136 6.77 -12.45 0.49
CA LEU A 136 6.56 -13.38 1.60
C LEU A 136 5.59 -14.50 1.22
N LEU A 137 4.53 -14.19 0.45
CA LEU A 137 3.61 -15.20 -0.09
C LEU A 137 4.35 -16.17 -1.03
N THR A 138 5.11 -15.66 -1.99
CA THR A 138 5.89 -16.47 -2.93
C THR A 138 6.82 -17.43 -2.17
N ALA A 139 7.55 -16.92 -1.17
CA ALA A 139 8.44 -17.74 -0.36
C ALA A 139 7.69 -18.82 0.45
N ALA A 140 6.54 -18.49 1.03
CA ALA A 140 5.73 -19.45 1.79
C ALA A 140 5.15 -20.54 0.87
N ILE A 141 4.69 -20.18 -0.33
CA ILE A 141 4.19 -21.12 -1.34
C ILE A 141 5.29 -22.07 -1.77
N ALA A 142 6.49 -21.57 -2.12
CA ALA A 142 7.62 -22.41 -2.52
C ALA A 142 8.04 -23.40 -1.42
N GLN A 143 8.03 -22.97 -0.15
CA GLN A 143 8.28 -23.83 0.99
C GLN A 143 7.19 -24.89 1.17
N GLY A 144 5.92 -24.52 1.03
CA GLY A 144 4.81 -25.47 1.12
C GLY A 144 4.80 -26.49 -0.03
N GLN A 145 5.21 -26.09 -1.23
CA GLN A 145 5.43 -27.01 -2.36
C GLN A 145 6.55 -28.01 -2.07
N ALA A 146 7.67 -27.53 -1.53
CA ALA A 146 8.78 -28.41 -1.14
C ALA A 146 8.38 -29.40 -0.02
N ALA A 147 7.45 -29.03 0.85
CA ALA A 147 6.88 -29.91 1.88
C ALA A 147 5.79 -30.85 1.34
N GLY A 148 5.24 -30.60 0.14
CA GLY A 148 4.14 -31.37 -0.44
C GLY A 148 2.73 -30.95 0.00
N ASP A 149 2.60 -29.85 0.71
CA ASP A 149 1.35 -29.35 1.31
C ASP A 149 0.61 -28.33 0.42
N VAL A 150 1.31 -27.78 -0.59
CA VAL A 150 0.78 -26.81 -1.55
C VAL A 150 0.83 -27.41 -2.95
N ILE A 151 -0.15 -27.06 -3.77
CA ILE A 151 -0.24 -27.54 -5.18
C ILE A 151 0.99 -27.12 -5.98
N ASP A 152 1.32 -27.90 -7.02
CA ASP A 152 2.39 -27.56 -7.97
C ASP A 152 2.00 -26.34 -8.82
N GLY A 153 2.99 -25.59 -9.26
CA GLY A 153 2.83 -24.42 -10.10
C GLY A 153 3.95 -23.41 -9.87
N ASP A 154 3.95 -22.34 -10.64
CA ASP A 154 4.88 -21.26 -10.42
C ASP A 154 4.50 -20.48 -9.15
N PRO A 155 5.39 -20.38 -8.14
CA PRO A 155 5.07 -19.73 -6.85
C PRO A 155 4.69 -18.26 -6.98
N GLU A 156 5.29 -17.52 -7.93
CA GLU A 156 4.95 -16.10 -8.15
C GLU A 156 3.53 -15.95 -8.71
N THR A 157 3.16 -16.80 -9.67
CA THR A 157 1.81 -16.83 -10.24
C THR A 157 0.76 -17.14 -9.17
N LEU A 158 1.00 -18.17 -8.34
CA LEU A 158 0.11 -18.53 -7.25
C LEU A 158 0.00 -17.40 -6.21
N ALA A 159 1.11 -16.77 -5.85
CA ALA A 159 1.12 -15.61 -4.94
C ALA A 159 0.30 -14.44 -5.51
N GLN A 160 0.44 -14.14 -6.79
CA GLN A 160 -0.32 -13.08 -7.44
C GLN A 160 -1.82 -13.40 -7.51
N MET A 161 -2.21 -14.66 -7.75
CA MET A 161 -3.60 -15.11 -7.71
C MET A 161 -4.19 -14.94 -6.31
N LEU A 162 -3.49 -15.37 -5.26
CA LEU A 162 -3.92 -15.20 -3.88
C LEU A 162 -4.05 -13.71 -3.51
N TRP A 163 -3.07 -12.91 -3.88
CA TRP A 163 -3.11 -11.45 -3.66
C TRP A 163 -4.30 -10.81 -4.39
N SER A 164 -4.52 -11.16 -5.65
CA SER A 164 -5.67 -10.67 -6.42
C SER A 164 -7.01 -11.01 -5.74
N GLY A 165 -7.12 -12.20 -5.14
CA GLY A 165 -8.31 -12.62 -4.41
C GLY A 165 -8.59 -11.75 -3.17
N VAL A 166 -7.62 -11.56 -2.30
CA VAL A 166 -7.79 -10.71 -1.10
C VAL A 166 -7.93 -9.24 -1.45
N HIS A 167 -7.20 -8.77 -2.48
CA HIS A 167 -7.34 -7.40 -2.97
C HIS A 167 -8.74 -7.15 -3.53
N GLY A 168 -9.27 -8.09 -4.32
CA GLY A 168 -10.63 -8.01 -4.86
C GLY A 168 -11.70 -7.95 -3.78
N ALA A 169 -11.57 -8.74 -2.71
CA ALA A 169 -12.50 -8.72 -1.58
C ALA A 169 -12.57 -7.37 -0.86
N LEU A 170 -11.46 -6.61 -0.84
CA LEU A 170 -11.41 -5.25 -0.30
C LEU A 170 -11.83 -4.18 -1.33
N ALA A 171 -11.40 -4.35 -2.57
CA ALA A 171 -11.61 -3.34 -3.62
C ALA A 171 -13.08 -3.24 -4.04
N LEU A 172 -13.82 -4.35 -4.07
CA LEU A 172 -15.22 -4.36 -4.47
C LEU A 172 -16.08 -3.43 -3.59
N PRO A 173 -16.13 -3.57 -2.26
CA PRO A 173 -16.96 -2.69 -1.42
C PRO A 173 -16.47 -1.24 -1.40
N ILE A 174 -15.19 -0.99 -1.69
CA ILE A 174 -14.65 0.37 -1.76
C ILE A 174 -15.08 1.09 -3.05
N ASN A 175 -15.21 0.37 -4.16
CA ASN A 175 -15.45 0.97 -5.49
C ASN A 175 -16.91 0.87 -5.96
N LEU A 176 -17.70 -0.02 -5.38
CA LEU A 176 -19.07 -0.30 -5.80
C LEU A 176 -20.08 0.13 -4.73
N ASP A 177 -20.20 1.45 -4.52
CA ASP A 177 -21.08 2.08 -3.54
C ASP A 177 -22.60 1.92 -3.84
N ARG A 178 -22.93 1.52 -5.09
CA ARG A 178 -24.32 1.34 -5.56
C ARG A 178 -24.75 -0.12 -5.67
N VAL A 179 -23.88 -1.04 -5.25
CA VAL A 179 -24.15 -2.48 -5.31
C VAL A 179 -24.29 -3.01 -3.90
N GLU A 180 -25.39 -3.68 -3.62
CA GLU A 180 -25.59 -4.36 -2.34
C GLU A 180 -24.71 -5.61 -2.30
N LEU A 181 -23.62 -5.53 -1.54
CA LEU A 181 -22.66 -6.61 -1.34
C LEU A 181 -22.88 -7.29 0.00
N LYS A 182 -22.40 -8.53 0.13
CA LYS A 182 -22.32 -9.22 1.41
C LYS A 182 -21.45 -8.42 2.40
N PRO A 183 -21.74 -8.50 3.71
CA PRO A 183 -20.93 -7.83 4.72
C PRO A 183 -19.45 -8.18 4.61
N THR A 184 -18.56 -7.18 4.70
CA THR A 184 -17.11 -7.36 4.53
C THR A 184 -16.55 -8.43 5.49
N ALA A 185 -16.98 -8.46 6.74
CA ALA A 185 -16.53 -9.46 7.72
C ALA A 185 -16.83 -10.90 7.29
N GLU A 186 -18.04 -11.15 6.73
CA GLU A 186 -18.41 -12.46 6.19
C GLU A 186 -17.53 -12.82 4.98
N MET A 187 -17.29 -11.85 4.09
CA MET A 187 -16.49 -12.05 2.88
C MET A 187 -15.02 -12.31 3.17
N VAL A 188 -14.47 -11.73 4.24
CA VAL A 188 -13.09 -11.99 4.68
C VAL A 188 -12.88 -13.48 4.95
N GLU A 189 -13.70 -14.07 5.80
CA GLU A 189 -13.57 -15.49 6.16
C GLU A 189 -13.77 -16.40 4.95
N GLN A 190 -14.79 -16.14 4.13
CA GLN A 190 -15.06 -16.93 2.94
C GLN A 190 -13.97 -16.81 1.87
N THR A 191 -13.39 -15.63 1.70
CA THR A 191 -12.30 -15.40 0.77
C THR A 191 -11.06 -16.18 1.18
N VAL A 192 -10.62 -16.05 2.43
CA VAL A 192 -9.45 -16.79 2.93
C VAL A 192 -9.69 -18.30 2.80
N ALA A 193 -10.82 -18.81 3.28
CA ALA A 193 -11.15 -20.23 3.18
C ALA A 193 -11.19 -20.73 1.73
N GLY A 194 -11.72 -19.93 0.81
CA GLY A 194 -11.75 -20.25 -0.63
C GLY A 194 -10.36 -20.32 -1.25
N LEU A 195 -9.54 -19.29 -1.00
CA LEU A 195 -8.17 -19.21 -1.49
C LEU A 195 -7.28 -20.33 -0.93
N MET A 196 -7.44 -20.66 0.37
CA MET A 196 -6.69 -21.76 0.98
C MET A 196 -7.08 -23.11 0.39
N ARG A 197 -8.37 -23.37 0.10
CA ARG A 197 -8.80 -24.59 -0.61
C ARG A 197 -8.24 -24.70 -2.02
N MET A 198 -7.98 -23.57 -2.68
CA MET A 198 -7.42 -23.55 -4.03
C MET A 198 -5.94 -23.96 -4.05
N VAL A 199 -5.18 -23.70 -2.99
CA VAL A 199 -3.71 -23.91 -2.98
C VAL A 199 -3.25 -25.10 -2.12
N ARG A 200 -4.09 -25.59 -1.18
CA ARG A 200 -3.79 -26.81 -0.40
C ARG A 200 -3.86 -28.06 -1.28
N ARG A 201 -2.97 -29.00 -1.02
CA ARG A 201 -3.07 -30.39 -1.49
C ARG A 201 -3.97 -31.23 -0.62
#